data_b2b9c26e7f9bb7015ca8da49451781d3
#
_entry.id   b2b9c26e7f9bb7015ca8da49451781d3
#
_cell.length_a   1.000
_cell.length_b   1.000
_cell.length_c   1.000
_cell.angle_alpha   90.00
_cell.angle_beta   90.00
_cell.angle_gamma   90.00
#
_symmetry.space_group_name_H-M   'P 1'
#
loop_
_entity.id
_entity.type
_entity.pdbx_description
1 polymer ?
#
loop_
_entity_poly.entity_id
_entity_poly.type
_entity_poly.pdbx_seq_one_letter_code
_entity_poly.pdbx_strand_id
1 'polypeptide(L)'
;NFFDTADAYSAGSSEQVLGQSLRNLGIARKDVVLATKGYTRTGPGRNDVGASRGHILDAVEASLRRLQTDHIDLYQIHANDPVTPIEETLRALDDLVRQGKVRYVGVSNWQAWKIARALGVSEARNLARFDTLQAYYSIAGRDIERELVPLLQAEKIGLLVWSPLAGGLLSGKFDREHQKPEGARRSEFDFPFVDKERAWNVVEAMKPIAAAHGCSVARVALAWLLSRPVVTSVIVGARRLEQLHDNLAAVELALSEVELTALDAASALLREYPGWVLEVQNADRLGPVDRWSGLSS
;
A
#
# COMPACT_ATOMS: atom_id res chain seq x y z
N ASN A 1 -7.41 5.88 13.02
CA ASN A 1 -6.30 6.47 13.81
C ASN A 1 -4.92 6.24 13.19
N PHE A 2 -4.81 5.61 12.01
CA PHE A 2 -3.57 5.39 11.27
C PHE A 2 -3.36 6.52 10.25
N PHE A 3 -2.24 7.24 10.35
CA PHE A 3 -1.88 8.33 9.45
C PHE A 3 -0.59 7.99 8.73
N ASP A 4 -0.61 8.04 7.40
CA ASP A 4 0.54 7.75 6.53
C ASP A 4 0.99 9.01 5.79
N THR A 5 2.28 9.30 5.87
CA THR A 5 2.93 10.41 5.18
C THR A 5 4.30 9.97 4.63
N ALA A 6 5.13 10.89 4.19
CA ALA A 6 6.53 10.68 3.80
C ALA A 6 7.32 11.99 3.87
N ASP A 7 8.62 11.88 4.05
CA ASP A 7 9.56 13.00 4.07
C ASP A 7 9.57 13.81 2.76
N ALA A 8 9.33 13.13 1.64
CA ALA A 8 9.31 13.74 0.31
C ALA A 8 7.97 14.37 -0.07
N TYR A 9 6.87 14.10 0.66
CA TYR A 9 5.57 14.64 0.28
C TYR A 9 5.52 16.15 0.48
N SER A 10 5.38 16.88 -0.65
CA SER A 10 5.46 18.32 -0.70
C SER A 10 6.71 18.87 0.04
N ALA A 11 7.87 18.25 -0.22
CA ALA A 11 9.16 18.60 0.39
C ALA A 11 9.11 18.67 1.94
N GLY A 12 8.45 17.71 2.59
CA GLY A 12 8.31 17.63 4.04
C GLY A 12 7.12 18.38 4.63
N SER A 13 6.43 19.20 3.85
CA SER A 13 5.27 19.98 4.35
C SER A 13 4.13 19.08 4.81
N SER A 14 3.98 17.87 4.23
CA SER A 14 2.96 16.91 4.66
C SER A 14 3.17 16.49 6.12
N GLU A 15 4.40 16.18 6.52
CA GLU A 15 4.73 15.84 7.91
C GLU A 15 4.52 17.03 8.85
N GLN A 16 4.91 18.25 8.43
CA GLN A 16 4.71 19.46 9.23
C GLN A 16 3.22 19.73 9.49
N VAL A 17 2.40 19.65 8.43
CA VAL A 17 0.94 19.85 8.54
C VAL A 17 0.33 18.79 9.45
N LEU A 18 0.71 17.54 9.31
CA LEU A 18 0.20 16.44 10.15
C LEU A 18 0.56 16.67 11.62
N GLY A 19 1.84 16.92 11.94
CA GLY A 19 2.28 17.16 13.32
C GLY A 19 1.60 18.36 13.95
N GLN A 20 1.50 19.48 13.21
CA GLN A 20 0.81 20.67 13.69
C GLN A 20 -0.70 20.45 13.88
N SER A 21 -1.35 19.69 12.98
CA SER A 21 -2.78 19.40 13.09
C SER A 21 -3.11 18.55 14.31
N LEU A 22 -2.34 17.51 14.57
CA LEU A 22 -2.52 16.67 15.76
C LEU A 22 -2.39 17.49 17.04
N ARG A 23 -1.40 18.39 17.10
CA ARG A 23 -1.21 19.30 18.23
C ARG A 23 -2.35 20.29 18.40
N ASN A 24 -2.77 20.95 17.33
CA ASN A 24 -3.86 21.94 17.35
C ASN A 24 -5.19 21.33 17.79
N LEU A 25 -5.43 20.06 17.42
CA LEU A 25 -6.63 19.32 17.79
C LEU A 25 -6.53 18.67 19.19
N GLY A 26 -5.40 18.79 19.87
CA GLY A 26 -5.18 18.19 21.19
C GLY A 26 -5.22 16.66 21.18
N ILE A 27 -4.93 16.03 20.05
CA ILE A 27 -4.94 14.57 19.93
C ILE A 27 -3.72 14.01 20.63
N ALA A 28 -3.94 13.14 21.62
CA ALA A 28 -2.84 12.54 22.35
C ALA A 28 -2.03 11.59 21.44
N ARG A 29 -0.70 11.67 21.52
CA ARG A 29 0.22 10.89 20.67
C ARG A 29 -0.04 9.38 20.71
N LYS A 30 -0.45 8.86 21.88
CA LYS A 30 -0.79 7.43 22.09
C LYS A 30 -2.05 6.96 21.35
N ASP A 31 -2.91 7.88 20.93
CA ASP A 31 -4.20 7.55 20.30
C ASP A 31 -4.10 7.41 18.77
N VAL A 32 -2.91 7.69 18.23
CA VAL A 32 -2.63 7.63 16.79
C VAL A 32 -1.45 6.75 16.47
N VAL A 33 -1.49 6.15 15.29
CA VAL A 33 -0.37 5.43 14.67
C VAL A 33 0.17 6.31 13.56
N LEU A 34 1.41 6.78 13.68
CA LEU A 34 2.08 7.62 12.69
C LEU A 34 3.05 6.79 11.85
N ALA A 35 2.78 6.71 10.56
CA ALA A 35 3.67 6.13 9.58
C ALA A 35 4.28 7.22 8.70
N THR A 36 5.59 7.14 8.48
CA THR A 36 6.28 7.97 7.49
C THR A 36 7.32 7.14 6.73
N LYS A 37 7.94 7.75 5.74
CA LYS A 37 8.85 7.07 4.81
C LYS A 37 10.04 7.95 4.51
N GLY A 38 11.19 7.31 4.28
CA GLY A 38 12.39 7.94 3.74
C GLY A 38 13.00 7.10 2.64
N TYR A 39 13.78 7.70 1.79
CA TYR A 39 14.50 7.17 0.64
C TYR A 39 14.58 8.21 -0.48
N THR A 40 13.46 8.87 -0.77
CA THR A 40 13.35 9.81 -1.88
C THR A 40 14.26 11.02 -1.63
N ARG A 41 14.77 11.62 -2.70
CA ARG A 41 15.63 12.79 -2.59
C ARG A 41 14.92 13.94 -1.86
N THR A 42 15.56 14.42 -0.80
CA THR A 42 15.04 15.52 0.05
C THR A 42 15.87 16.80 -0.04
N GLY A 43 17.00 16.78 -0.76
CA GLY A 43 17.88 17.92 -0.94
C GLY A 43 18.83 17.77 -2.14
N PRO A 44 19.68 18.80 -2.42
CA PRO A 44 20.58 18.81 -3.56
C PRO A 44 21.85 17.95 -3.35
N GLY A 45 22.17 17.57 -2.12
CA GLY A 45 23.38 16.85 -1.76
C GLY A 45 23.38 15.41 -2.31
N ARG A 46 24.57 14.86 -2.45
CA ARG A 46 24.73 13.47 -2.91
C ARG A 46 24.16 12.45 -1.93
N ASN A 47 24.19 12.80 -0.64
CA ASN A 47 23.75 11.93 0.45
C ASN A 47 22.28 12.13 0.83
N ASP A 48 21.55 13.03 0.13
CA ASP A 48 20.17 13.36 0.44
C ASP A 48 19.16 12.40 -0.25
N VAL A 49 19.57 11.16 -0.50
CA VAL A 49 18.77 10.14 -1.20
C VAL A 49 19.27 8.73 -0.88
N GLY A 50 18.39 7.75 -0.95
CA GLY A 50 18.72 6.33 -0.86
C GLY A 50 18.45 5.74 0.51
N ALA A 51 18.91 4.51 0.70
CA ALA A 51 18.71 3.74 1.93
C ALA A 51 20.02 3.48 2.69
N SER A 52 21.04 4.33 2.47
CA SER A 52 22.28 4.25 3.23
C SER A 52 22.05 4.59 4.70
N ARG A 53 22.89 4.05 5.55
CA ARG A 53 22.82 4.29 6.99
C ARG A 53 22.79 5.78 7.35
N GLY A 54 23.65 6.58 6.74
CA GLY A 54 23.72 8.02 7.00
C GLY A 54 22.41 8.71 6.66
N HIS A 55 21.90 8.50 5.43
CA HIS A 55 20.66 9.12 4.99
C HIS A 55 19.44 8.71 5.83
N ILE A 56 19.31 7.41 6.16
CA ILE A 56 18.18 6.93 7.00
C ILE A 56 18.17 7.62 8.37
N LEU A 57 19.32 7.71 9.04
CA LEU A 57 19.41 8.35 10.36
C LEU A 57 19.03 9.83 10.29
N ASP A 58 19.58 10.56 9.32
CA ASP A 58 19.28 11.99 9.13
C ASP A 58 17.82 12.23 8.74
N ALA A 59 17.27 11.38 7.87
CA ALA A 59 15.87 11.46 7.44
C ALA A 59 14.89 11.24 8.61
N VAL A 60 15.14 10.23 9.47
CA VAL A 60 14.30 9.97 10.65
C VAL A 60 14.34 11.16 11.62
N GLU A 61 15.52 11.70 11.91
CA GLU A 61 15.66 12.89 12.78
C GLU A 61 14.90 14.09 12.21
N ALA A 62 14.96 14.30 10.90
CA ALA A 62 14.23 15.37 10.24
C ALA A 62 12.70 15.14 10.29
N SER A 63 12.25 13.89 10.08
CA SER A 63 10.83 13.51 10.17
C SER A 63 10.28 13.70 11.60
N LEU A 64 11.01 13.28 12.63
CA LEU A 64 10.64 13.49 14.04
C LEU A 64 10.43 14.97 14.35
N ARG A 65 11.34 15.84 13.88
CA ARG A 65 11.20 17.31 14.03
C ARG A 65 9.96 17.85 13.32
N ARG A 66 9.70 17.44 12.05
CA ARG A 66 8.55 17.94 11.28
C ARG A 66 7.22 17.42 11.85
N LEU A 67 7.17 16.17 12.27
CA LEU A 67 6.01 15.56 12.92
C LEU A 67 5.80 16.03 14.37
N GLN A 68 6.79 16.70 14.96
CA GLN A 68 6.77 17.22 16.35
C GLN A 68 6.50 16.11 17.37
N THR A 69 7.17 14.96 17.21
CA THR A 69 7.03 13.76 18.05
C THR A 69 8.41 13.18 18.38
N ASP A 70 8.49 12.40 19.43
CA ASP A 70 9.71 11.70 19.87
C ASP A 70 9.88 10.32 19.25
N HIS A 71 8.83 9.77 18.65
CA HIS A 71 8.87 8.47 17.99
C HIS A 71 7.93 8.38 16.79
N ILE A 72 8.28 7.51 15.84
CA ILE A 72 7.48 7.09 14.69
C ILE A 72 7.02 5.66 14.94
N ASP A 73 5.71 5.38 14.75
CA ASP A 73 5.21 4.02 14.95
C ASP A 73 5.65 3.09 13.84
N LEU A 74 5.62 3.55 12.58
CA LEU A 74 6.05 2.77 11.43
C LEU A 74 6.93 3.61 10.50
N TYR A 75 8.20 3.25 10.36
CA TYR A 75 9.11 3.86 9.39
C TYR A 75 9.34 2.93 8.21
N GLN A 76 9.14 3.43 6.99
CA GLN A 76 9.18 2.63 5.79
C GLN A 76 10.27 3.12 4.82
N ILE A 77 11.02 2.20 4.24
CA ILE A 77 11.86 2.52 3.08
C ILE A 77 10.95 2.68 1.87
N HIS A 78 10.86 3.91 1.32
CA HIS A 78 9.84 4.33 0.35
C HIS A 78 9.95 3.62 -1.01
N ALA A 79 11.16 3.22 -1.39
CA ALA A 79 11.41 2.45 -2.60
C ALA A 79 12.66 1.57 -2.46
N ASN A 80 12.83 0.65 -3.40
CA ASN A 80 13.98 -0.23 -3.44
C ASN A 80 15.26 0.54 -3.83
N ASP A 81 16.27 0.51 -2.96
CA ASP A 81 17.60 1.03 -3.26
C ASP A 81 18.41 -0.03 -4.04
N PRO A 82 18.85 0.26 -5.27
CA PRO A 82 19.68 -0.65 -6.04
C PRO A 82 21.16 -0.58 -5.67
N VAL A 83 21.59 0.42 -4.91
CA VAL A 83 23.00 0.74 -4.64
C VAL A 83 23.41 0.30 -3.25
N THR A 84 22.60 0.61 -2.24
CA THR A 84 22.94 0.30 -0.84
C THR A 84 22.75 -1.18 -0.54
N PRO A 85 23.74 -1.86 0.07
CA PRO A 85 23.58 -3.23 0.53
C PRO A 85 22.42 -3.35 1.54
N ILE A 86 21.59 -4.38 1.37
CA ILE A 86 20.41 -4.61 2.25
C ILE A 86 20.81 -4.65 3.73
N GLU A 87 21.93 -5.28 4.07
CA GLU A 87 22.37 -5.40 5.47
C GLU A 87 22.68 -4.04 6.10
N GLU A 88 23.22 -3.09 5.34
CA GLU A 88 23.47 -1.73 5.83
C GLU A 88 22.18 -1.02 6.20
N THR A 89 21.19 -1.08 5.30
CA THR A 89 19.83 -0.55 5.53
C THR A 89 19.19 -1.17 6.78
N LEU A 90 19.21 -2.50 6.90
CA LEU A 90 18.64 -3.22 8.04
C LEU A 90 19.31 -2.86 9.37
N ARG A 91 20.63 -2.71 9.38
CA ARG A 91 21.36 -2.27 10.58
C ARG A 91 20.98 -0.86 11.01
N ALA A 92 20.81 0.06 10.05
CA ALA A 92 20.37 1.41 10.36
C ALA A 92 18.95 1.43 10.97
N LEU A 93 18.04 0.62 10.41
CA LEU A 93 16.69 0.49 10.94
C LEU A 93 16.66 -0.16 12.33
N ASP A 94 17.45 -1.21 12.55
CA ASP A 94 17.58 -1.87 13.86
C ASP A 94 18.09 -0.90 14.92
N ASP A 95 19.08 -0.07 14.61
CA ASP A 95 19.56 0.95 15.54
C ASP A 95 18.47 1.96 15.92
N LEU A 96 17.64 2.39 14.98
CA LEU A 96 16.52 3.30 15.24
C LEU A 96 15.45 2.65 16.13
N VAL A 97 15.18 1.37 15.93
CA VAL A 97 14.27 0.60 16.79
C VAL A 97 14.87 0.47 18.20
N ARG A 98 16.13 0.12 18.34
CA ARG A 98 16.82 0.02 19.65
C ARG A 98 16.90 1.35 20.39
N GLN A 99 17.01 2.46 19.66
CA GLN A 99 16.96 3.82 20.23
C GLN A 99 15.54 4.25 20.62
N GLY A 100 14.50 3.49 20.27
CA GLY A 100 13.11 3.84 20.54
C GLY A 100 12.54 4.96 19.65
N LYS A 101 13.29 5.41 18.64
CA LYS A 101 12.84 6.43 17.68
C LYS A 101 11.84 5.90 16.66
N VAL A 102 11.92 4.61 16.38
CA VAL A 102 11.02 3.88 15.48
C VAL A 102 10.53 2.64 16.23
N ARG A 103 9.24 2.33 16.14
CA ARG A 103 8.68 1.12 16.78
C ARG A 103 8.70 -0.08 15.86
N TYR A 104 8.22 0.10 14.62
CA TYR A 104 8.14 -0.94 13.60
C TYR A 104 8.74 -0.43 12.29
N VAL A 105 9.27 -1.34 11.50
CA VAL A 105 9.89 -1.01 10.21
C VAL A 105 9.18 -1.73 9.08
N GLY A 106 9.14 -1.09 7.90
CA GLY A 106 8.50 -1.63 6.72
C GLY A 106 9.19 -1.19 5.44
N VAL A 107 8.67 -1.67 4.34
CA VAL A 107 9.12 -1.30 3.00
C VAL A 107 7.93 -0.90 2.12
N SER A 108 8.22 -0.16 1.06
CA SER A 108 7.25 0.18 0.02
C SER A 108 7.85 -0.09 -1.36
N ASN A 109 7.05 -0.68 -2.26
CA ASN A 109 7.43 -0.89 -3.66
C ASN A 109 8.68 -1.78 -3.86
N TRP A 110 8.85 -2.81 -3.03
CA TRP A 110 9.91 -3.79 -3.18
C TRP A 110 9.43 -5.06 -3.88
N GLN A 111 10.35 -5.73 -4.58
CA GLN A 111 10.12 -7.07 -5.15
C GLN A 111 10.09 -8.14 -4.07
N ALA A 112 9.28 -9.19 -4.28
CA ALA A 112 9.11 -10.29 -3.33
C ALA A 112 10.44 -10.95 -2.94
N TRP A 113 11.30 -11.29 -3.93
CA TRP A 113 12.60 -11.93 -3.67
C TRP A 113 13.51 -11.07 -2.78
N LYS A 114 13.43 -9.74 -2.92
CA LYS A 114 14.27 -8.82 -2.16
C LYS A 114 13.79 -8.68 -0.72
N ILE A 115 12.46 -8.70 -0.50
CA ILE A 115 11.87 -8.76 0.83
C ILE A 115 12.28 -10.07 1.51
N ALA A 116 12.11 -11.22 0.85
CA ALA A 116 12.51 -12.52 1.39
C ALA A 116 13.99 -12.55 1.78
N ARG A 117 14.86 -11.99 0.92
CA ARG A 117 16.30 -11.87 1.24
C ARG A 117 16.55 -10.99 2.46
N ALA A 118 15.85 -9.86 2.58
CA ALA A 118 15.99 -8.96 3.73
C ALA A 118 15.57 -9.64 5.04
N LEU A 119 14.47 -10.40 5.02
CA LEU A 119 14.00 -11.17 6.17
C LEU A 119 15.04 -12.22 6.60
N GLY A 120 15.61 -12.96 5.65
CA GLY A 120 16.67 -13.93 5.96
C GLY A 120 17.95 -13.28 6.53
N VAL A 121 18.29 -12.06 6.09
CA VAL A 121 19.40 -11.30 6.69
C VAL A 121 19.05 -10.85 8.10
N SER A 122 17.82 -10.34 8.32
CA SER A 122 17.36 -9.94 9.65
C SER A 122 17.40 -11.10 10.64
N GLU A 123 16.91 -12.28 10.23
CA GLU A 123 16.94 -13.49 11.06
C GLU A 123 18.38 -13.92 11.37
N ALA A 124 19.23 -14.05 10.35
CA ALA A 124 20.62 -14.50 10.51
C ALA A 124 21.50 -13.55 11.34
N ARG A 125 21.15 -12.26 11.39
CA ARG A 125 21.90 -11.20 12.09
C ARG A 125 21.21 -10.68 13.34
N ASN A 126 20.05 -11.22 13.71
CA ASN A 126 19.22 -10.76 14.82
C ASN A 126 18.96 -9.24 14.76
N LEU A 127 18.48 -8.79 13.60
CA LEU A 127 18.08 -7.40 13.35
C LEU A 127 16.57 -7.28 13.29
N ALA A 128 16.06 -6.04 13.40
CA ALA A 128 14.65 -5.75 13.17
C ALA A 128 14.23 -6.25 11.78
N ARG A 129 13.08 -6.92 11.70
CA ARG A 129 12.52 -7.42 10.44
C ARG A 129 11.47 -6.45 9.92
N PHE A 130 11.17 -6.54 8.63
CA PHE A 130 10.03 -5.81 8.09
C PHE A 130 8.70 -6.40 8.56
N ASP A 131 7.87 -5.55 9.16
CA ASP A 131 6.53 -5.90 9.66
C ASP A 131 5.46 -5.62 8.61
N THR A 132 5.72 -4.69 7.67
CA THR A 132 4.75 -4.29 6.65
C THR A 132 5.38 -4.11 5.28
N LEU A 133 4.57 -4.38 4.25
CA LEU A 133 4.76 -3.90 2.88
C LEU A 133 3.68 -2.88 2.56
N GLN A 134 4.07 -1.71 2.08
CA GLN A 134 3.15 -0.77 1.45
C GLN A 134 3.26 -0.89 -0.07
N ALA A 135 2.17 -1.33 -0.74
CA ALA A 135 2.17 -1.62 -2.17
C ALA A 135 0.94 -1.08 -2.89
N TYR A 136 1.09 -0.82 -4.19
CA TYR A 136 -0.05 -0.57 -5.06
C TYR A 136 -0.90 -1.84 -5.16
N TYR A 137 -2.16 -1.70 -4.80
CA TYR A 137 -3.15 -2.75 -5.00
C TYR A 137 -4.53 -2.13 -5.23
N SER A 138 -5.23 -2.60 -6.23
CA SER A 138 -6.60 -2.22 -6.52
C SER A 138 -7.26 -3.33 -7.33
N ILE A 139 -8.57 -3.33 -7.38
CA ILE A 139 -9.29 -4.29 -8.22
C ILE A 139 -8.91 -4.21 -9.72
N ALA A 140 -8.35 -3.07 -10.19
CA ALA A 140 -7.83 -2.91 -11.55
C ALA A 140 -6.32 -3.19 -11.68
N GLY A 141 -5.60 -3.36 -10.57
CA GLY A 141 -4.15 -3.58 -10.53
C GLY A 141 -3.80 -4.63 -9.49
N ARG A 142 -3.91 -5.91 -9.86
CA ARG A 142 -3.80 -7.09 -9.00
C ARG A 142 -2.43 -7.79 -9.07
N ASP A 143 -1.44 -7.20 -9.74
CA ASP A 143 -0.16 -7.86 -10.04
C ASP A 143 0.61 -8.35 -8.81
N ILE A 144 0.40 -7.73 -7.64
CA ILE A 144 1.01 -8.18 -6.38
C ILE A 144 0.56 -9.59 -5.95
N GLU A 145 -0.57 -10.09 -6.49
CA GLU A 145 -1.10 -11.42 -6.16
C GLU A 145 -0.20 -12.56 -6.64
N ARG A 146 0.70 -12.30 -7.61
CA ARG A 146 1.57 -13.31 -8.19
C ARG A 146 2.67 -13.77 -7.23
N GLU A 147 3.37 -12.82 -6.60
CA GLU A 147 4.56 -13.08 -5.80
C GLU A 147 4.50 -12.46 -4.41
N LEU A 148 4.01 -11.20 -4.32
CA LEU A 148 4.01 -10.47 -3.06
C LEU A 148 2.98 -11.02 -2.08
N VAL A 149 1.73 -11.25 -2.50
CA VAL A 149 0.69 -11.80 -1.63
C VAL A 149 1.11 -13.15 -1.03
N PRO A 150 1.60 -14.12 -1.82
CA PRO A 150 2.13 -15.37 -1.30
C PRO A 150 3.22 -15.17 -0.24
N LEU A 151 4.18 -14.30 -0.52
CA LEU A 151 5.25 -13.97 0.43
C LEU A 151 4.69 -13.39 1.74
N LEU A 152 3.79 -12.40 1.63
CA LEU A 152 3.22 -11.74 2.80
C LEU A 152 2.47 -12.69 3.70
N GLN A 153 1.72 -13.64 3.12
CA GLN A 153 1.00 -14.67 3.85
C GLN A 153 1.95 -15.66 4.55
N ALA A 154 2.97 -16.14 3.82
CA ALA A 154 3.97 -17.07 4.36
C ALA A 154 4.77 -16.44 5.51
N GLU A 155 5.18 -15.19 5.35
CA GLU A 155 6.02 -14.46 6.30
C GLU A 155 5.22 -13.65 7.34
N LYS A 156 3.89 -13.64 7.26
CA LYS A 156 2.98 -12.88 8.15
C LYS A 156 3.31 -11.39 8.19
N ILE A 157 3.52 -10.79 7.04
CA ILE A 157 3.78 -9.37 6.86
C ILE A 157 2.47 -8.66 6.51
N GLY A 158 2.18 -7.55 7.18
CA GLY A 158 0.99 -6.74 6.93
C GLY A 158 1.06 -6.01 5.58
N LEU A 159 -0.05 -5.99 4.82
CA LEU A 159 -0.18 -5.22 3.59
C LEU A 159 -0.90 -3.90 3.83
N LEU A 160 -0.22 -2.81 3.52
CA LEU A 160 -0.80 -1.46 3.46
C LEU A 160 -1.01 -1.10 1.98
N VAL A 161 -2.25 -0.83 1.61
CA VAL A 161 -2.60 -0.58 0.20
C VAL A 161 -2.55 0.89 -0.10
N TRP A 162 -1.68 1.32 -1.03
CA TRP A 162 -1.72 2.67 -1.57
C TRP A 162 -2.44 2.72 -2.92
N SER A 163 -3.02 3.89 -3.23
CA SER A 163 -3.81 4.16 -4.45
C SER A 163 -4.93 3.14 -4.73
N PRO A 164 -5.76 2.80 -3.73
CA PRO A 164 -6.78 1.76 -3.84
C PRO A 164 -7.83 2.04 -4.92
N LEU A 165 -8.01 3.31 -5.28
CA LEU A 165 -8.89 3.76 -6.36
C LEU A 165 -8.15 4.03 -7.68
N ALA A 166 -6.94 3.51 -7.85
CA ALA A 166 -6.13 3.66 -9.06
C ALA A 166 -6.01 5.13 -9.52
N GLY A 167 -5.63 6.03 -8.59
CA GLY A 167 -5.54 7.48 -8.88
C GLY A 167 -6.89 8.15 -9.17
N GLY A 168 -8.00 7.53 -8.76
CA GLY A 168 -9.37 8.00 -8.96
C GLY A 168 -10.09 7.38 -10.17
N LEU A 169 -9.42 6.51 -10.93
CA LEU A 169 -10.02 5.81 -12.08
C LEU A 169 -11.26 5.00 -11.66
N LEU A 170 -11.17 4.35 -10.49
CA LEU A 170 -12.23 3.49 -9.93
C LEU A 170 -13.30 4.27 -9.15
N SER A 171 -13.37 5.59 -9.33
CA SER A 171 -14.40 6.42 -8.67
C SER A 171 -15.74 6.44 -9.40
N GLY A 172 -15.83 5.83 -10.58
CA GLY A 172 -17.02 5.88 -11.44
C GLY A 172 -17.15 7.17 -12.26
N LYS A 173 -16.17 8.10 -12.17
CA LYS A 173 -16.14 9.35 -12.98
C LYS A 173 -15.49 9.15 -14.34
N PHE A 174 -14.74 8.07 -14.48
CA PHE A 174 -14.03 7.72 -15.69
C PHE A 174 -14.74 6.55 -16.36
N ASP A 175 -14.86 6.61 -17.67
CA ASP A 175 -15.34 5.52 -18.52
C ASP A 175 -14.66 5.59 -19.90
N ARG A 176 -15.10 4.75 -20.86
CA ARG A 176 -14.53 4.72 -22.21
C ARG A 176 -14.71 6.02 -22.98
N GLU A 177 -15.79 6.75 -22.72
CA GLU A 177 -16.13 8.00 -23.38
C GLU A 177 -15.54 9.22 -22.64
N HIS A 178 -15.45 9.12 -21.31
CA HIS A 178 -14.97 10.19 -20.43
C HIS A 178 -13.63 9.83 -19.78
N GLN A 179 -12.56 9.79 -20.60
CA GLN A 179 -11.22 9.39 -20.14
C GLN A 179 -10.43 10.47 -19.38
N LYS A 180 -10.83 11.73 -19.50
CA LYS A 180 -10.18 12.87 -18.86
C LYS A 180 -11.22 13.87 -18.29
N PRO A 181 -12.01 13.47 -17.29
CA PRO A 181 -12.96 14.39 -16.68
C PRO A 181 -12.24 15.58 -16.05
N GLU A 182 -12.84 16.76 -16.18
CA GLU A 182 -12.30 18.00 -15.66
C GLU A 182 -12.12 17.96 -14.13
N GLY A 183 -11.03 18.53 -13.63
CA GLY A 183 -10.71 18.57 -12.19
C GLY A 183 -10.33 17.22 -11.57
N ALA A 184 -10.21 16.17 -12.38
CA ALA A 184 -9.73 14.87 -11.89
C ALA A 184 -8.20 14.83 -11.91
N ARG A 185 -7.58 14.49 -10.77
CA ARG A 185 -6.11 14.39 -10.62
C ARG A 185 -5.48 13.54 -11.73
N ARG A 186 -6.11 12.43 -12.10
CA ARG A 186 -5.57 11.52 -13.09
C ARG A 186 -5.57 12.11 -14.50
N SER A 187 -6.40 13.09 -14.78
CA SER A 187 -6.39 13.80 -16.06
C SER A 187 -5.11 14.62 -16.27
N GLU A 188 -4.48 15.05 -15.18
CA GLU A 188 -3.22 15.82 -15.16
C GLU A 188 -2.00 14.90 -15.01
N PHE A 189 -2.13 13.84 -14.19
CA PHE A 189 -1.06 12.90 -13.87
C PHE A 189 -1.58 11.46 -13.89
N ASP A 190 -1.37 10.76 -15.03
CA ASP A 190 -1.85 9.38 -15.28
C ASP A 190 -1.01 8.35 -14.50
N PHE A 191 -1.24 8.30 -13.19
CA PHE A 191 -0.57 7.42 -12.25
C PHE A 191 -1.55 6.88 -11.19
N PRO A 192 -1.40 5.61 -10.73
CA PRO A 192 -0.46 4.58 -11.15
C PRO A 192 -0.75 4.05 -12.56
N PHE A 193 0.22 3.34 -13.16
CA PHE A 193 -0.02 2.62 -14.42
C PHE A 193 -1.10 1.56 -14.22
N VAL A 194 -2.08 1.52 -15.12
CA VAL A 194 -3.22 0.60 -15.09
C VAL A 194 -3.58 0.20 -16.52
N ASP A 195 -3.86 -1.09 -16.71
CA ASP A 195 -4.52 -1.56 -17.92
C ASP A 195 -5.93 -0.93 -18.01
N LYS A 196 -6.11 0.01 -18.93
CA LYS A 196 -7.34 0.81 -19.03
C LYS A 196 -8.54 -0.04 -19.44
N GLU A 197 -8.35 -1.02 -20.33
CA GLU A 197 -9.45 -1.89 -20.76
C GLU A 197 -9.96 -2.74 -19.62
N ARG A 198 -9.06 -3.32 -18.82
CA ARG A 198 -9.42 -4.03 -17.59
C ARG A 198 -10.12 -3.10 -16.60
N ALA A 199 -9.59 -1.90 -16.42
CA ALA A 199 -10.18 -0.94 -15.50
C ALA A 199 -11.60 -0.54 -15.90
N TRP A 200 -11.86 -0.35 -17.20
CA TRP A 200 -13.22 -0.08 -17.69
C TRP A 200 -14.16 -1.25 -17.43
N ASN A 201 -13.74 -2.48 -17.72
CA ASN A 201 -14.55 -3.67 -17.46
C ASN A 201 -14.89 -3.80 -15.97
N VAL A 202 -13.92 -3.52 -15.09
CA VAL A 202 -14.11 -3.52 -13.64
C VAL A 202 -15.10 -2.43 -13.20
N VAL A 203 -14.97 -1.21 -13.72
CA VAL A 203 -15.91 -0.12 -13.41
C VAL A 203 -17.33 -0.49 -13.83
N GLU A 204 -17.50 -1.06 -15.03
CA GLU A 204 -18.82 -1.50 -15.49
C GLU A 204 -19.40 -2.63 -14.62
N ALA A 205 -18.58 -3.56 -14.14
CA ALA A 205 -19.02 -4.61 -13.22
C ALA A 205 -19.40 -4.06 -11.83
N MET A 206 -18.74 -2.99 -11.36
CA MET A 206 -19.05 -2.35 -10.07
C MET A 206 -20.33 -1.51 -10.08
N LYS A 207 -20.73 -0.92 -11.22
CA LYS A 207 -21.89 -0.03 -11.31
C LYS A 207 -23.22 -0.66 -10.82
N PRO A 208 -23.62 -1.85 -11.29
CA PRO A 208 -24.85 -2.48 -10.80
C PRO A 208 -24.79 -2.84 -9.31
N ILE A 209 -23.63 -3.25 -8.80
CA ILE A 209 -23.42 -3.54 -7.37
C ILE A 209 -23.57 -2.25 -6.55
N ALA A 210 -22.92 -1.17 -6.98
CA ALA A 210 -23.05 0.13 -6.33
C ALA A 210 -24.51 0.62 -6.29
N ALA A 211 -25.26 0.45 -7.39
CA ALA A 211 -26.67 0.79 -7.47
C ALA A 211 -27.53 -0.06 -6.53
N ALA A 212 -27.29 -1.38 -6.45
CA ALA A 212 -28.01 -2.28 -5.56
C ALA A 212 -27.82 -1.94 -4.08
N HIS A 213 -26.62 -1.52 -3.71
CA HIS A 213 -26.27 -1.11 -2.34
C HIS A 213 -26.51 0.39 -2.06
N GLY A 214 -26.99 1.18 -3.02
CA GLY A 214 -27.19 2.62 -2.87
C GLY A 214 -25.93 3.39 -2.50
N CYS A 215 -24.76 2.98 -3.03
CA CYS A 215 -23.47 3.56 -2.69
C CYS A 215 -22.66 3.95 -3.94
N SER A 216 -21.48 4.54 -3.73
CA SER A 216 -20.58 4.90 -4.82
C SER A 216 -19.79 3.70 -5.37
N VAL A 217 -19.39 3.76 -6.63
CA VAL A 217 -18.45 2.79 -7.24
C VAL A 217 -17.13 2.74 -6.47
N ALA A 218 -16.65 3.88 -5.98
CA ALA A 218 -15.46 3.96 -5.14
C ALA A 218 -15.60 3.11 -3.87
N ARG A 219 -16.77 3.15 -3.22
CA ARG A 219 -17.04 2.34 -2.02
C ARG A 219 -16.98 0.85 -2.31
N VAL A 220 -17.54 0.40 -3.44
CA VAL A 220 -17.45 -1.00 -3.88
C VAL A 220 -15.98 -1.41 -4.11
N ALA A 221 -15.17 -0.57 -4.78
CA ALA A 221 -13.77 -0.86 -5.00
C ALA A 221 -12.97 -0.98 -3.68
N LEU A 222 -13.26 -0.13 -2.70
CA LEU A 222 -12.63 -0.19 -1.37
C LEU A 222 -13.10 -1.40 -0.57
N ALA A 223 -14.39 -1.73 -0.60
CA ALA A 223 -14.96 -2.90 0.07
C ALA A 223 -14.37 -4.20 -0.49
N TRP A 224 -14.15 -4.27 -1.81
CA TRP A 224 -13.48 -5.41 -2.43
C TRP A 224 -12.05 -5.58 -1.89
N LEU A 225 -11.26 -4.51 -1.73
CA LEU A 225 -9.94 -4.59 -1.09
C LEU A 225 -10.02 -5.05 0.36
N LEU A 226 -10.97 -4.50 1.12
CA LEU A 226 -11.14 -4.85 2.54
C LEU A 226 -11.62 -6.30 2.73
N SER A 227 -12.22 -6.94 1.71
CA SER A 227 -12.59 -8.35 1.74
C SER A 227 -11.38 -9.29 1.53
N ARG A 228 -10.21 -8.78 1.13
CA ARG A 228 -9.01 -9.61 0.90
C ARG A 228 -8.29 -9.89 2.22
N PRO A 229 -8.10 -11.17 2.61
CA PRO A 229 -7.48 -11.52 3.90
C PRO A 229 -6.06 -10.99 4.09
N VAL A 230 -5.33 -10.75 3.00
CA VAL A 230 -3.96 -10.22 3.03
C VAL A 230 -3.92 -8.72 3.35
N VAL A 231 -5.01 -7.99 3.13
CA VAL A 231 -5.05 -6.54 3.31
C VAL A 231 -5.19 -6.20 4.79
N THR A 232 -4.18 -5.56 5.34
CA THR A 232 -4.20 -5.08 6.73
C THR A 232 -4.86 -3.72 6.84
N SER A 233 -4.57 -2.81 5.91
CA SER A 233 -5.16 -1.47 5.89
C SER A 233 -5.13 -0.87 4.50
N VAL A 234 -6.14 -0.04 4.19
CA VAL A 234 -6.25 0.68 2.92
C VAL A 234 -6.01 2.16 3.17
N ILE A 235 -5.01 2.72 2.50
CA ILE A 235 -4.66 4.14 2.62
C ILE A 235 -5.51 4.94 1.65
N VAL A 236 -6.34 5.81 2.17
CA VAL A 236 -7.20 6.71 1.40
C VAL A 236 -6.78 8.16 1.59
N GLY A 237 -6.90 8.95 0.53
CA GLY A 237 -6.77 10.40 0.56
C GLY A 237 -8.03 11.04 0.00
N ALA A 238 -8.42 12.18 0.56
CA ALA A 238 -9.58 12.93 0.10
C ALA A 238 -9.27 14.43 0.02
N ARG A 239 -9.82 15.10 -1.00
CA ARG A 239 -9.73 16.56 -1.13
C ARG A 239 -10.94 17.27 -0.51
N ARG A 240 -12.03 16.55 -0.28
CA ARG A 240 -13.28 17.03 0.29
C ARG A 240 -13.78 16.09 1.37
N LEU A 241 -14.47 16.63 2.36
CA LEU A 241 -14.95 15.87 3.51
C LEU A 241 -15.95 14.77 3.09
N GLU A 242 -16.80 15.04 2.11
CA GLU A 242 -17.77 14.07 1.59
C GLU A 242 -17.06 12.85 0.98
N GLN A 243 -15.93 13.05 0.30
CA GLN A 243 -15.13 11.94 -0.23
C GLN A 243 -14.51 11.11 0.88
N LEU A 244 -14.06 11.75 1.97
CA LEU A 244 -13.54 11.03 3.13
C LEU A 244 -14.62 10.19 3.78
N HIS A 245 -15.79 10.76 4.03
CA HIS A 245 -16.93 10.03 4.61
C HIS A 245 -17.35 8.84 3.74
N ASP A 246 -17.44 9.03 2.41
CA ASP A 246 -17.78 7.95 1.49
C ASP A 246 -16.72 6.83 1.49
N ASN A 247 -15.43 7.18 1.47
CA ASN A 247 -14.35 6.21 1.54
C ASN A 247 -14.36 5.43 2.88
N LEU A 248 -14.56 6.11 4.01
CA LEU A 248 -14.62 5.46 5.32
C LEU A 248 -15.80 4.52 5.47
N ALA A 249 -16.92 4.85 4.87
CA ALA A 249 -18.13 4.00 4.90
C ALA A 249 -17.95 2.67 4.12
N ALA A 250 -16.86 2.48 3.39
CA ALA A 250 -16.54 1.21 2.76
C ALA A 250 -16.35 0.06 3.75
N VAL A 251 -15.99 0.35 5.01
CA VAL A 251 -15.83 -0.67 6.06
C VAL A 251 -17.17 -1.31 6.48
N GLU A 252 -18.27 -0.65 6.18
CA GLU A 252 -19.63 -1.11 6.51
C GLU A 252 -20.28 -1.89 5.35
N LEU A 253 -19.66 -1.86 4.16
CA LEU A 253 -20.18 -2.52 2.96
C LEU A 253 -19.71 -3.98 2.90
N ALA A 254 -20.62 -4.91 3.17
CA ALA A 254 -20.39 -6.33 2.98
C ALA A 254 -20.81 -6.74 1.55
N LEU A 255 -19.85 -7.15 0.72
CA LEU A 255 -20.13 -7.72 -0.59
C LEU A 255 -20.44 -9.21 -0.45
N SER A 256 -21.47 -9.68 -1.16
CA SER A 256 -21.83 -11.10 -1.22
C SER A 256 -20.79 -11.91 -2.02
N GLU A 257 -20.76 -13.23 -1.83
CA GLU A 257 -19.89 -14.14 -2.60
C GLU A 257 -20.16 -14.05 -4.11
N VAL A 258 -21.41 -13.84 -4.52
CA VAL A 258 -21.77 -13.68 -5.94
C VAL A 258 -21.16 -12.40 -6.50
N GLU A 259 -21.23 -11.29 -5.77
CA GLU A 259 -20.65 -10.01 -6.17
C GLU A 259 -19.11 -10.09 -6.20
N LEU A 260 -18.49 -10.71 -5.20
CA LEU A 260 -17.05 -10.92 -5.16
C LEU A 260 -16.58 -11.77 -6.36
N THR A 261 -17.30 -12.86 -6.67
CA THR A 261 -17.00 -13.73 -7.82
C THR A 261 -17.09 -12.95 -9.14
N ALA A 262 -18.15 -12.14 -9.32
CA ALA A 262 -18.31 -11.32 -10.52
C ALA A 262 -17.20 -10.28 -10.66
N LEU A 263 -16.82 -9.63 -9.56
CA LEU A 263 -15.72 -8.65 -9.53
C LEU A 263 -14.36 -9.29 -9.78
N ASP A 264 -14.11 -10.47 -9.22
CA ASP A 264 -12.88 -11.24 -9.44
C ASP A 264 -12.74 -11.68 -10.89
N ALA A 265 -13.82 -12.14 -11.53
CA ALA A 265 -13.84 -12.50 -12.94
C ALA A 265 -13.57 -11.27 -13.85
N ALA A 266 -14.20 -10.11 -13.56
CA ALA A 266 -13.99 -8.88 -14.33
C ALA A 266 -12.56 -8.32 -14.22
N SER A 267 -11.86 -8.64 -13.15
CA SER A 267 -10.51 -8.16 -12.83
C SER A 267 -9.41 -9.22 -12.95
N ALA A 268 -9.72 -10.39 -13.47
CA ALA A 268 -8.81 -11.52 -13.51
C ALA A 268 -7.48 -11.19 -14.19
N LEU A 269 -6.39 -11.68 -13.60
CA LEU A 269 -5.06 -11.58 -14.17
C LEU A 269 -4.89 -12.58 -15.31
N LEU A 270 -4.10 -12.20 -16.30
CA LEU A 270 -3.64 -13.17 -17.31
C LEU A 270 -2.72 -14.18 -16.63
N ARG A 271 -2.87 -15.45 -16.99
CA ARG A 271 -1.99 -16.52 -16.52
C ARG A 271 -0.59 -16.32 -17.08
N GLU A 272 0.40 -16.40 -16.22
CA GLU A 272 1.81 -16.28 -16.59
C GLU A 272 2.67 -17.38 -15.95
N TYR A 273 3.84 -17.60 -16.52
CA TYR A 273 4.85 -18.50 -15.96
C TYR A 273 5.49 -17.84 -14.73
N PRO A 274 5.78 -18.62 -13.64
CA PRO A 274 5.53 -20.06 -13.47
C PRO A 274 4.13 -20.42 -12.93
N GLY A 275 3.25 -19.47 -12.64
CA GLY A 275 1.98 -19.68 -11.95
C GLY A 275 1.15 -20.83 -12.56
N TRP A 276 0.88 -20.80 -13.87
CA TRP A 276 0.07 -21.83 -14.52
C TRP A 276 0.74 -23.23 -14.49
N VAL A 277 2.08 -23.30 -14.49
CA VAL A 277 2.79 -24.58 -14.35
C VAL A 277 2.60 -25.13 -12.94
N LEU A 278 2.76 -24.27 -11.93
CA LEU A 278 2.61 -24.66 -10.53
C LEU A 278 1.18 -25.14 -10.22
N GLU A 279 0.15 -24.49 -10.78
CA GLU A 279 -1.24 -24.92 -10.67
C GLU A 279 -1.42 -26.34 -11.20
N VAL A 280 -0.91 -26.66 -12.38
CA VAL A 280 -1.03 -27.97 -13.00
C VAL A 280 -0.24 -29.02 -12.22
N GLN A 281 1.01 -28.72 -11.85
CA GLN A 281 1.88 -29.67 -11.16
C GLN A 281 1.45 -29.97 -9.72
N ASN A 282 0.75 -29.06 -9.06
CA ASN A 282 0.30 -29.24 -7.68
C ASN A 282 -1.18 -29.63 -7.57
N ALA A 283 -1.90 -29.78 -8.68
CA ALA A 283 -3.32 -30.10 -8.69
C ALA A 283 -3.67 -31.37 -7.87
N ASP A 284 -2.78 -32.36 -7.89
CA ASP A 284 -2.96 -33.64 -7.18
C ASP A 284 -2.56 -33.55 -5.69
N ARG A 285 -1.84 -32.50 -5.28
CA ARG A 285 -1.32 -32.36 -3.91
C ARG A 285 -2.12 -31.39 -3.07
N LEU A 286 -2.73 -30.39 -3.72
CA LEU A 286 -3.52 -29.37 -3.05
C LEU A 286 -5.00 -29.76 -3.11
N GLY A 287 -5.60 -29.99 -1.95
CA GLY A 287 -7.04 -30.10 -1.84
C GLY A 287 -7.75 -28.81 -2.22
N PRO A 288 -9.09 -28.82 -2.40
CA PRO A 288 -9.86 -27.62 -2.76
C PRO A 288 -9.68 -26.45 -1.79
N VAL A 289 -9.35 -26.74 -0.53
CA VAL A 289 -9.17 -25.75 0.55
C VAL A 289 -7.77 -25.14 0.54
N ASP A 290 -6.80 -25.86 0.00
CA ASP A 290 -5.39 -25.45 -0.03
C ASP A 290 -5.01 -24.72 -1.32
N ARG A 291 -5.94 -24.61 -2.26
CA ARG A 291 -5.74 -23.78 -3.45
C ARG A 291 -5.66 -22.34 -2.99
N TRP A 292 -4.57 -21.71 -3.32
CA TRP A 292 -4.32 -20.30 -3.07
C TRP A 292 -5.54 -19.49 -3.43
N SER A 293 -6.16 -18.86 -2.46
CA SER A 293 -7.38 -18.07 -2.62
C SER A 293 -7.21 -16.81 -3.48
N GLY A 294 -6.03 -16.58 -4.02
CA GLY A 294 -5.73 -15.52 -4.99
C GLY A 294 -5.62 -15.99 -6.45
N LEU A 295 -5.72 -17.31 -6.71
CA LEU A 295 -5.61 -17.90 -8.05
C LEU A 295 -6.86 -18.71 -8.42
N SER A 296 -8.00 -18.45 -7.79
CA SER A 296 -9.25 -19.09 -8.17
C SER A 296 -9.62 -18.73 -9.60
N SER A 297 -9.76 -19.78 -10.37
CA SER A 297 -10.17 -19.96 -11.77
C SER A 297 -10.87 -18.78 -12.44
#